data_68e9a00234c5ae55d04a11ab5ede4e3c
#
_entry.id   68e9a00234c5ae55d04a11ab5ede4e3c
#
_cell.length_a   1.000
_cell.length_b   1.000
_cell.length_c   1.000
_cell.angle_alpha   90.00
_cell.angle_beta   90.00
_cell.angle_gamma   90.00
#
_symmetry.space_group_name_H-M   'P 1'
#
loop_
_entity.id
_entity.type
_entity.pdbx_description
1 polymer ?
#
loop_
_entity_poly.entity_id
_entity_poly.type
_entity_poly.pdbx_seq_one_letter_code
_entity_poly.pdbx_strand_id
1 'polypeptide(L)'
;MAIQTAGLKTAKVTKLKIENQSSLDLPKGAEEHLQTVLDYLPIEHLRGLEKIKLVDFINDPRLKNMDVPMKGDLPGLYHPRVQNQGAWLEMAMGALLQPTEGWAKRWMARSSFKSNAAGLIFSLVGQHYYLTLTHSVKKQNLEPQIRQYAEKNLREWSEVQNKNSFRAKLFKPIRPYIERLAKWLNKKAAQTQKKS
;
A
#
# COMPACT_ATOMS: atom_id res chain seq x y z
N MET A 1 23.19 -10.65 -39.56
CA MET A 1 21.91 -9.93 -39.41
C MET A 1 21.90 -9.26 -38.05
N ALA A 2 22.04 -7.95 -38.00
CA ALA A 2 22.06 -7.17 -36.77
C ALA A 2 20.62 -6.79 -36.43
N ILE A 3 20.14 -7.23 -35.26
CA ILE A 3 18.83 -6.85 -34.72
C ILE A 3 18.99 -5.44 -34.15
N GLN A 4 18.43 -4.47 -34.85
CA GLN A 4 18.30 -3.10 -34.33
C GLN A 4 17.31 -3.11 -33.15
N THR A 5 17.80 -2.92 -31.94
CA THR A 5 16.99 -2.58 -30.76
C THR A 5 16.43 -1.19 -30.99
N ALA A 6 15.18 -1.12 -31.45
CA ALA A 6 14.41 0.11 -31.53
C ALA A 6 14.31 0.72 -30.13
N GLY A 7 14.91 1.91 -29.99
CA GLY A 7 14.86 2.69 -28.75
C GLY A 7 13.42 2.94 -28.31
N LEU A 8 13.03 2.35 -27.17
CA LEU A 8 11.82 2.75 -26.48
C LEU A 8 11.97 4.25 -26.14
N LYS A 9 11.23 5.09 -26.86
CA LYS A 9 11.00 6.48 -26.45
C LYS A 9 10.41 6.42 -25.04
N THR A 10 11.18 6.83 -24.05
CA THR A 10 10.70 7.06 -22.67
C THR A 10 9.54 8.04 -22.75
N ALA A 11 8.32 7.52 -22.71
CA ALA A 11 7.14 8.33 -22.56
C ALA A 11 7.33 9.14 -21.27
N LYS A 12 7.18 10.47 -21.38
CA LYS A 12 7.30 11.41 -20.28
C LYS A 12 6.37 10.93 -19.16
N VAL A 13 6.93 10.33 -18.11
CA VAL A 13 6.19 9.82 -16.97
C VAL A 13 5.50 11.01 -16.34
N THR A 14 4.19 11.12 -16.54
CA THR A 14 3.38 12.14 -15.87
C THR A 14 3.36 11.75 -14.40
N LYS A 15 4.19 12.41 -13.61
CA LYS A 15 4.30 12.14 -12.17
C LYS A 15 2.93 12.37 -11.53
N LEU A 16 2.37 11.33 -10.92
CA LEU A 16 1.08 11.41 -10.27
C LEU A 16 1.15 12.46 -9.15
N LYS A 17 0.20 13.39 -9.11
CA LYS A 17 0.19 14.48 -8.12
C LYS A 17 -0.22 13.93 -6.75
N ILE A 18 0.58 14.18 -5.72
CA ILE A 18 0.22 13.92 -4.34
C ILE A 18 -0.24 15.25 -3.72
N GLU A 19 -1.49 15.30 -3.28
CA GLU A 19 -2.10 16.45 -2.61
C GLU A 19 -2.26 16.14 -1.13
N ASN A 20 -1.42 16.73 -0.30
CA ASN A 20 -1.53 16.59 1.15
C ASN A 20 -2.52 17.61 1.72
N GLN A 21 -3.67 17.12 2.16
CA GLN A 21 -4.73 17.87 2.82
C GLN A 21 -4.91 17.42 4.28
N SER A 22 -4.01 16.55 4.77
CA SER A 22 -4.04 16.09 6.16
C SER A 22 -3.45 17.13 7.08
N SER A 23 -4.08 17.33 8.23
CA SER A 23 -3.57 18.14 9.34
C SER A 23 -2.60 17.37 10.25
N LEU A 24 -2.52 16.04 10.05
CA LEU A 24 -1.69 15.17 10.87
C LEU A 24 -0.20 15.30 10.52
N ASP A 25 0.64 15.21 11.53
CA ASP A 25 2.10 15.19 11.37
C ASP A 25 2.53 13.86 10.73
N LEU A 26 2.81 13.90 9.43
CA LEU A 26 3.25 12.73 8.66
C LEU A 26 4.68 12.32 9.02
N PRO A 27 5.02 11.03 8.93
CA PRO A 27 6.40 10.59 9.07
C PRO A 27 7.31 11.27 8.05
N LYS A 28 8.53 11.60 8.46
CA LYS A 28 9.52 12.25 7.59
C LYS A 28 9.71 11.44 6.28
N GLY A 29 9.62 12.13 5.15
CA GLY A 29 9.73 11.51 3.83
C GLY A 29 8.53 10.67 3.43
N ALA A 30 7.36 10.89 4.02
CA ALA A 30 6.13 10.15 3.68
C ALA A 30 5.74 10.31 2.22
N GLU A 31 5.68 11.54 1.71
CA GLU A 31 5.29 11.81 0.32
C GLU A 31 6.31 11.24 -0.69
N GLU A 32 7.60 11.37 -0.41
CA GLU A 32 8.66 10.75 -1.21
C GLU A 32 8.54 9.23 -1.25
N HIS A 33 8.17 8.64 -0.11
CA HIS A 33 7.93 7.21 -0.03
C HIS A 33 6.72 6.79 -0.88
N LEU A 34 5.60 7.51 -0.80
CA LEU A 34 4.42 7.26 -1.64
C LEU A 34 4.78 7.36 -3.13
N GLN A 35 5.57 8.38 -3.49
CA GLN A 35 6.05 8.52 -4.87
C GLN A 35 6.92 7.33 -5.29
N THR A 36 7.83 6.85 -4.43
CA THR A 36 8.67 5.67 -4.72
C THR A 36 7.83 4.41 -4.94
N VAL A 37 6.72 4.25 -4.21
CA VAL A 37 5.78 3.13 -4.39
C VAL A 37 5.05 3.24 -5.74
N LEU A 38 4.64 4.44 -6.13
CA LEU A 38 4.01 4.69 -7.43
C LEU A 38 4.97 4.47 -8.60
N ASP A 39 6.20 4.92 -8.46
CA ASP A 39 7.26 4.77 -9.49
C ASP A 39 7.66 3.28 -9.69
N TYR A 40 7.39 2.42 -8.71
CA TYR A 40 7.58 0.98 -8.82
C TYR A 40 6.53 0.31 -9.70
N LEU A 41 5.31 0.86 -9.77
CA LEU A 41 4.22 0.27 -10.55
C LEU A 41 4.39 0.53 -12.06
N PRO A 42 3.95 -0.42 -12.92
CA PRO A 42 3.89 -0.17 -14.35
C PRO A 42 3.03 1.05 -14.66
N ILE A 43 3.52 1.93 -15.54
CA ILE A 43 2.83 3.16 -15.91
C ILE A 43 1.43 2.91 -16.49
N GLU A 44 1.26 1.78 -17.14
CA GLU A 44 -0.02 1.33 -17.71
C GLU A 44 -1.09 1.17 -16.63
N HIS A 45 -0.70 0.75 -15.41
CA HIS A 45 -1.63 0.58 -14.29
C HIS A 45 -2.07 1.91 -13.68
N LEU A 46 -1.31 2.97 -13.89
CA LEU A 46 -1.60 4.33 -13.40
C LEU A 46 -2.34 5.18 -14.45
N ARG A 47 -2.55 4.64 -15.65
CA ARG A 47 -3.13 5.40 -16.76
C ARG A 47 -4.56 5.85 -16.43
N GLY A 48 -4.78 7.17 -16.46
CA GLY A 48 -6.10 7.76 -16.16
C GLY A 48 -6.29 8.15 -14.69
N LEU A 49 -5.32 7.83 -13.82
CA LEU A 49 -5.25 8.42 -12.48
C LEU A 49 -4.65 9.83 -12.57
N GLU A 50 -5.27 10.79 -11.89
CA GLU A 50 -4.80 12.18 -11.86
C GLU A 50 -3.99 12.49 -10.61
N LYS A 51 -4.46 12.01 -9.45
CA LYS A 51 -3.87 12.37 -8.16
C LYS A 51 -4.15 11.38 -7.04
N ILE A 52 -3.38 11.53 -5.98
CA ILE A 52 -3.64 10.94 -4.66
C ILE A 52 -3.88 12.07 -3.68
N LYS A 53 -4.97 12.02 -2.93
CA LYS A 53 -5.25 12.93 -1.81
C LYS A 53 -4.96 12.24 -0.49
N LEU A 54 -4.21 12.90 0.36
CA LEU A 54 -3.98 12.50 1.74
C LEU A 54 -4.92 13.34 2.62
N VAL A 55 -5.81 12.68 3.35
CA VAL A 55 -6.81 13.33 4.22
C VAL A 55 -6.70 12.76 5.64
N ASP A 56 -7.24 13.46 6.62
CA ASP A 56 -7.27 12.91 7.98
C ASP A 56 -8.20 11.71 8.06
N PHE A 57 -9.43 11.86 7.53
CA PHE A 57 -10.48 10.83 7.50
C PHE A 57 -11.23 10.90 6.17
N ILE A 58 -11.65 9.75 5.65
CA ILE A 58 -12.49 9.69 4.46
C ILE A 58 -13.94 10.04 4.85
N ASN A 59 -14.47 11.10 4.24
CA ASN A 59 -15.85 11.54 4.45
C ASN A 59 -16.64 11.46 3.13
N ASP A 60 -16.92 10.24 2.67
CA ASP A 60 -17.72 10.03 1.47
C ASP A 60 -19.20 9.86 1.86
N PRO A 61 -20.12 10.67 1.31
CA PRO A 61 -21.56 10.54 1.57
C PRO A 61 -22.14 9.15 1.24
N ARG A 62 -21.54 8.45 0.28
CA ARG A 62 -21.97 7.08 -0.11
C ARG A 62 -21.76 6.07 1.02
N LEU A 63 -20.79 6.31 1.90
CA LEU A 63 -20.48 5.43 3.04
C LEU A 63 -21.47 5.63 4.20
N LYS A 64 -22.15 6.79 4.25
CA LYS A 64 -23.14 7.09 5.31
C LYS A 64 -24.45 6.31 5.14
N ASN A 65 -24.75 5.86 3.93
CA ASN A 65 -25.97 5.14 3.57
C ASN A 65 -25.79 3.62 3.54
N MET A 66 -24.65 3.10 4.03
CA MET A 66 -24.47 1.65 4.15
C MET A 66 -25.10 1.15 5.45
N ASP A 67 -25.85 0.05 5.37
CA ASP A 67 -26.54 -0.60 6.52
C ASP A 67 -25.58 -1.03 7.65
N VAL A 68 -24.30 -1.08 7.37
CA VAL A 68 -23.25 -1.31 8.35
C VAL A 68 -22.53 0.01 8.61
N PRO A 69 -22.64 0.59 9.82
CA PRO A 69 -21.89 1.80 10.16
C PRO A 69 -20.40 1.47 10.14
N MET A 70 -19.75 1.75 9.02
CA MET A 70 -18.28 1.77 8.98
C MET A 70 -17.84 2.94 9.83
N LYS A 71 -17.50 2.65 11.09
CA LYS A 71 -16.82 3.61 11.95
C LYS A 71 -15.58 4.07 11.23
N GLY A 72 -15.50 5.32 10.89
CA GLY A 72 -14.40 6.20 10.52
C GLY A 72 -13.01 5.73 10.08
N ASP A 73 -12.80 4.44 9.92
CA ASP A 73 -11.48 3.84 9.81
C ASP A 73 -11.18 3.25 8.42
N LEU A 74 -11.91 3.70 7.39
CA LEU A 74 -11.59 3.28 6.03
C LEU A 74 -10.21 3.86 5.64
N PRO A 75 -9.19 3.02 5.41
CA PRO A 75 -7.83 3.51 5.19
C PRO A 75 -7.66 4.17 3.83
N GLY A 76 -8.49 3.83 2.84
CA GLY A 76 -8.42 4.41 1.51
C GLY A 76 -9.66 4.15 0.67
N LEU A 77 -9.87 5.01 -0.33
CA LEU A 77 -10.99 4.94 -1.26
C LEU A 77 -10.52 5.27 -2.67
N TYR A 78 -10.97 4.46 -3.63
CA TYR A 78 -10.80 4.73 -5.05
C TYR A 78 -12.02 5.49 -5.57
N HIS A 79 -11.77 6.61 -6.24
CA HIS A 79 -12.78 7.40 -6.92
C HIS A 79 -12.66 7.21 -8.43
N PRO A 80 -13.63 6.55 -9.07
CA PRO A 80 -13.64 6.37 -10.51
C PRO A 80 -13.82 7.71 -11.24
N ARG A 81 -13.45 7.74 -12.51
CA ARG A 81 -13.65 8.89 -13.37
C ARG A 81 -15.15 9.22 -13.48
N VAL A 82 -15.50 10.49 -13.23
CA VAL A 82 -16.87 11.00 -13.36
C VAL A 82 -16.86 12.27 -14.23
N GLN A 83 -17.56 12.25 -15.34
CA GLN A 83 -17.65 13.40 -16.27
C GLN A 83 -16.28 14.01 -16.61
N ASN A 84 -16.02 15.23 -16.15
CA ASN A 84 -14.81 15.99 -16.42
C ASN A 84 -13.71 15.78 -15.37
N GLN A 85 -13.96 14.98 -14.33
CA GLN A 85 -12.97 14.67 -13.29
C GLN A 85 -12.36 13.30 -13.54
N GLY A 86 -11.04 13.23 -13.67
CA GLY A 86 -10.33 11.96 -13.80
C GLY A 86 -10.40 11.12 -12.54
N ALA A 87 -9.98 9.87 -12.64
CA ALA A 87 -9.93 8.98 -11.48
C ALA A 87 -8.85 9.45 -10.48
N TRP A 88 -9.11 9.25 -9.18
CA TRP A 88 -8.16 9.62 -8.13
C TRP A 88 -8.27 8.71 -6.92
N LEU A 89 -7.24 8.71 -6.10
CA LEU A 89 -7.14 7.91 -4.89
C LEU A 89 -7.24 8.80 -3.65
N GLU A 90 -7.88 8.32 -2.62
CA GLU A 90 -7.97 8.97 -1.32
C GLU A 90 -7.40 8.05 -0.24
N MET A 91 -6.52 8.59 0.61
CA MET A 91 -5.86 7.85 1.67
C MET A 91 -6.08 8.55 3.01
N ALA A 92 -6.64 7.85 3.99
CA ALA A 92 -6.87 8.36 5.34
C ALA A 92 -5.62 8.19 6.19
N MET A 93 -4.95 9.30 6.49
CA MET A 93 -3.75 9.31 7.34
C MET A 93 -4.08 8.93 8.77
N GLY A 94 -5.27 9.27 9.27
CA GLY A 94 -5.74 8.86 10.60
C GLY A 94 -5.79 7.35 10.76
N ALA A 95 -6.29 6.63 9.76
CA ALA A 95 -6.32 5.16 9.77
C ALA A 95 -4.92 4.53 9.69
N LEU A 96 -4.01 5.13 8.90
CA LEU A 96 -2.66 4.60 8.72
C LEU A 96 -1.73 4.88 9.90
N LEU A 97 -1.85 6.05 10.51
CA LEU A 97 -1.01 6.46 11.63
C LEU A 97 -1.58 6.02 12.98
N GLN A 98 -2.88 5.67 13.02
CA GLN A 98 -3.61 5.25 14.21
C GLN A 98 -3.20 6.11 15.43
N PRO A 99 -3.74 7.33 15.57
CA PRO A 99 -3.42 8.20 16.68
C PRO A 99 -3.90 7.56 18.00
N THR A 100 -3.10 6.65 18.53
CA THR A 100 -3.37 5.94 19.77
C THR A 100 -2.59 6.59 20.90
N GLU A 101 -3.17 6.58 22.09
CA GLU A 101 -2.47 7.01 23.29
C GLU A 101 -1.25 6.11 23.55
N GLY A 102 -0.15 6.75 23.94
CA GLY A 102 1.10 6.08 24.28
C GLY A 102 2.17 6.14 23.18
N TRP A 103 3.40 6.46 23.63
CA TRP A 103 4.55 6.66 22.76
C TRP A 103 4.94 5.41 21.97
N ALA A 104 4.82 4.22 22.57
CA ALA A 104 5.18 2.95 21.94
C ALA A 104 4.24 2.62 20.78
N LYS A 105 2.93 2.86 20.93
CA LYS A 105 1.95 2.64 19.86
C LYS A 105 2.16 3.62 18.71
N ARG A 106 2.42 4.90 19.01
CA ARG A 106 2.77 5.91 17.99
C ARG A 106 4.03 5.57 17.24
N TRP A 107 5.06 5.08 17.94
CA TRP A 107 6.30 4.63 17.31
C TRP A 107 6.04 3.42 16.38
N MET A 108 5.24 2.46 16.81
CA MET A 108 4.88 1.27 16.03
C MET A 108 4.09 1.67 14.78
N ALA A 109 3.07 2.52 14.89
CA ALA A 109 2.31 3.03 13.76
C ALA A 109 3.19 3.76 12.74
N ARG A 110 4.10 4.63 13.20
CA ARG A 110 5.05 5.33 12.33
C ARG A 110 6.07 4.39 11.69
N SER A 111 6.49 3.32 12.38
CA SER A 111 7.43 2.33 11.83
C SER A 111 6.78 1.44 10.77
N SER A 112 5.50 1.11 10.91
CA SER A 112 4.72 0.31 9.94
C SER A 112 4.12 1.14 8.81
N PHE A 113 4.11 2.47 8.93
CA PHE A 113 3.49 3.38 7.94
C PHE A 113 3.91 3.07 6.50
N LYS A 114 5.22 2.90 6.27
CA LYS A 114 5.75 2.66 4.92
C LYS A 114 5.17 1.40 4.27
N SER A 115 5.08 0.32 5.02
CA SER A 115 4.52 -0.95 4.52
C SER A 115 3.01 -0.87 4.33
N ASN A 116 2.30 -0.28 5.30
CA ASN A 116 0.85 -0.13 5.26
C ASN A 116 0.42 0.79 4.11
N ALA A 117 1.11 1.92 3.94
CA ALA A 117 0.84 2.84 2.84
C ALA A 117 1.11 2.22 1.46
N ALA A 118 2.20 1.45 1.32
CA ALA A 118 2.48 0.72 0.09
C ALA A 118 1.40 -0.32 -0.23
N GLY A 119 1.00 -1.13 0.75
CA GLY A 119 -0.08 -2.10 0.59
C GLY A 119 -1.40 -1.46 0.20
N LEU A 120 -1.72 -0.31 0.80
CA LEU A 120 -2.91 0.45 0.46
C LEU A 120 -2.86 1.00 -0.97
N ILE A 121 -1.74 1.61 -1.40
CA ILE A 121 -1.57 2.08 -2.78
C ILE A 121 -1.74 0.93 -3.77
N PHE A 122 -1.11 -0.22 -3.53
CA PHE A 122 -1.26 -1.37 -4.42
C PHE A 122 -2.70 -1.86 -4.48
N SER A 123 -3.44 -1.85 -3.38
CA SER A 123 -4.86 -2.20 -3.36
C SER A 123 -5.71 -1.21 -4.17
N LEU A 124 -5.51 0.09 -3.97
CA LEU A 124 -6.28 1.14 -4.66
C LEU A 124 -5.95 1.21 -6.17
N VAL A 125 -4.67 1.06 -6.53
CA VAL A 125 -4.27 0.97 -7.94
C VAL A 125 -4.77 -0.32 -8.57
N GLY A 126 -4.78 -1.43 -7.83
CA GLY A 126 -5.41 -2.67 -8.26
C GLY A 126 -6.90 -2.49 -8.56
N GLN A 127 -7.63 -1.78 -7.71
CA GLN A 127 -9.05 -1.42 -7.98
C GLN A 127 -9.17 -0.61 -9.27
N HIS A 128 -8.36 0.43 -9.43
CA HIS A 128 -8.35 1.24 -10.65
C HIS A 128 -8.07 0.38 -11.88
N TYR A 129 -7.03 -0.43 -11.85
CA TYR A 129 -6.61 -1.29 -12.96
C TYR A 129 -7.72 -2.25 -13.39
N TYR A 130 -8.30 -3.00 -12.45
CA TYR A 130 -9.33 -3.98 -12.77
C TYR A 130 -10.69 -3.36 -13.11
N LEU A 131 -11.04 -2.21 -12.55
CA LEU A 131 -12.31 -1.54 -12.86
C LEU A 131 -12.29 -0.74 -14.15
N THR A 132 -11.11 -0.24 -14.56
CA THR A 132 -11.02 0.74 -15.66
C THR A 132 -10.31 0.19 -16.88
N LEU A 133 -9.25 -0.60 -16.69
CA LEU A 133 -8.34 -1.00 -17.77
C LEU A 133 -8.53 -2.45 -18.23
N THR A 134 -9.18 -3.28 -17.42
CA THR A 134 -9.46 -4.69 -17.78
C THR A 134 -10.94 -4.90 -18.05
N HIS A 135 -11.29 -5.18 -19.31
CA HIS A 135 -12.71 -5.36 -19.71
C HIS A 135 -13.29 -6.74 -19.40
N SER A 136 -12.50 -7.67 -18.85
CA SER A 136 -12.87 -9.10 -18.80
C SER A 136 -13.22 -9.65 -17.42
N VAL A 137 -13.19 -8.84 -16.36
CA VAL A 137 -13.36 -9.35 -15.00
C VAL A 137 -14.83 -9.32 -14.58
N LYS A 138 -15.40 -10.50 -14.33
CA LYS A 138 -16.72 -10.60 -13.69
C LYS A 138 -16.66 -9.97 -12.30
N LYS A 139 -17.67 -9.17 -11.93
CA LYS A 139 -17.74 -8.47 -10.64
C LYS A 139 -17.51 -9.38 -9.43
N GLN A 140 -17.92 -10.64 -9.50
CA GLN A 140 -17.76 -11.64 -8.44
C GLN A 140 -16.31 -12.01 -8.14
N ASN A 141 -15.39 -11.83 -9.11
CA ASN A 141 -13.98 -12.19 -8.99
C ASN A 141 -13.08 -10.96 -8.79
N LEU A 142 -13.66 -9.79 -8.66
CA LEU A 142 -12.91 -8.54 -8.61
C LEU A 142 -12.08 -8.42 -7.32
N GLU A 143 -12.70 -8.64 -6.17
CA GLU A 143 -12.04 -8.51 -4.87
C GLU A 143 -10.86 -9.48 -4.67
N PRO A 144 -10.99 -10.79 -4.96
CA PRO A 144 -9.84 -11.70 -4.91
C PRO A 144 -8.69 -11.29 -5.82
N GLN A 145 -8.98 -10.77 -7.01
CA GLN A 145 -7.95 -10.34 -7.96
C GLN A 145 -7.24 -9.06 -7.48
N ILE A 146 -7.97 -8.10 -6.92
CA ILE A 146 -7.38 -6.90 -6.32
C ILE A 146 -6.47 -7.29 -5.15
N ARG A 147 -6.93 -8.19 -4.28
CA ARG A 147 -6.13 -8.69 -3.16
C ARG A 147 -4.85 -9.37 -3.66
N GLN A 148 -4.96 -10.29 -4.61
CA GLN A 148 -3.80 -10.98 -5.18
C GLN A 148 -2.81 -10.00 -5.83
N TYR A 149 -3.32 -8.99 -6.54
CA TYR A 149 -2.51 -7.92 -7.11
C TYR A 149 -1.74 -7.15 -6.03
N ALA A 150 -2.43 -6.73 -4.98
CA ALA A 150 -1.83 -5.98 -3.89
C ALA A 150 -0.77 -6.80 -3.14
N GLU A 151 -1.07 -8.06 -2.81
CA GLU A 151 -0.15 -8.96 -2.12
C GLU A 151 1.10 -9.27 -2.96
N LYS A 152 0.94 -9.53 -4.25
CA LYS A 152 2.05 -9.77 -5.18
C LYS A 152 2.97 -8.56 -5.25
N ASN A 153 2.41 -7.37 -5.55
CA ASN A 153 3.22 -6.16 -5.68
C ASN A 153 3.89 -5.76 -4.36
N LEU A 154 3.19 -5.91 -3.23
CA LEU A 154 3.76 -5.61 -1.91
C LEU A 154 4.94 -6.54 -1.59
N ARG A 155 4.82 -7.83 -1.87
CA ARG A 155 5.90 -8.80 -1.65
C ARG A 155 7.11 -8.47 -2.51
N GLU A 156 6.92 -8.31 -3.82
CA GLU A 156 8.01 -8.04 -4.77
C GLU A 156 8.68 -6.70 -4.45
N TRP A 157 7.90 -5.66 -4.17
CA TRP A 157 8.41 -4.35 -3.76
C TRP A 157 9.23 -4.43 -2.46
N SER A 158 8.72 -5.16 -1.46
CA SER A 158 9.42 -5.34 -0.18
C SER A 158 10.75 -6.09 -0.35
N GLU A 159 10.82 -7.07 -1.25
CA GLU A 159 12.06 -7.77 -1.58
C GLU A 159 13.10 -6.83 -2.21
N VAL A 160 12.68 -5.95 -3.13
CA VAL A 160 13.55 -4.94 -3.74
C VAL A 160 14.08 -3.96 -2.68
N GLN A 161 13.20 -3.47 -1.81
CA GLN A 161 13.57 -2.56 -0.73
C GLN A 161 14.52 -3.22 0.27
N ASN A 162 14.28 -4.47 0.63
CA ASN A 162 15.13 -5.23 1.55
C ASN A 162 16.51 -5.52 0.96
N LYS A 163 16.61 -5.84 -0.34
CA LYS A 163 17.91 -6.01 -1.01
C LYS A 163 18.76 -4.74 -0.98
N ASN A 164 18.13 -3.58 -1.08
CA ASN A 164 18.80 -2.27 -1.08
C ASN A 164 19.01 -1.70 0.33
N SER A 165 18.38 -2.29 1.35
CA SER A 165 18.47 -1.80 2.72
C SER A 165 19.78 -2.20 3.38
N PHE A 166 20.54 -1.21 3.85
CA PHE A 166 21.74 -1.42 4.69
C PHE A 166 21.40 -2.23 5.97
N ARG A 167 20.18 -2.10 6.49
CA ARG A 167 19.68 -2.87 7.63
C ARG A 167 19.62 -4.38 7.32
N ALA A 168 19.17 -4.77 6.12
CA ALA A 168 19.16 -6.18 5.73
C ALA A 168 20.58 -6.79 5.72
N LYS A 169 21.58 -6.00 5.36
CA LYS A 169 23.00 -6.42 5.41
C LYS A 169 23.50 -6.54 6.85
N LEU A 170 23.07 -5.63 7.74
CA LEU A 170 23.49 -5.61 9.16
C LEU A 170 22.84 -6.74 9.96
N PHE A 171 21.59 -7.11 9.65
CA PHE A 171 20.85 -8.16 10.36
C PHE A 171 21.07 -9.56 9.79
N LYS A 172 21.75 -9.70 8.64
CA LYS A 172 22.09 -11.02 8.07
C LYS A 172 22.73 -11.98 9.09
N PRO A 173 23.72 -11.57 9.91
CA PRO A 173 24.32 -12.48 10.88
C PRO A 173 23.41 -12.82 12.07
N ILE A 174 22.39 -12.03 12.36
CA ILE A 174 21.49 -12.20 13.50
C ILE A 174 20.28 -13.08 13.15
N ARG A 175 19.95 -13.20 11.86
CA ARG A 175 18.82 -13.98 11.36
C ARG A 175 18.76 -15.42 11.90
N PRO A 176 19.84 -16.22 11.90
CA PRO A 176 19.80 -17.58 12.42
C PRO A 176 19.51 -17.64 13.92
N TYR A 177 19.90 -16.62 14.70
CA TYR A 177 19.58 -16.56 16.12
C TYR A 177 18.09 -16.25 16.36
N ILE A 178 17.50 -15.35 15.57
CA ILE A 178 16.08 -15.02 15.64
C ILE A 178 15.23 -16.23 15.23
N GLU A 179 15.62 -16.97 14.20
CA GLU A 179 14.94 -18.19 13.76
C GLU A 179 15.02 -19.30 14.83
N ARG A 180 16.15 -19.44 15.52
CA ARG A 180 16.27 -20.38 16.65
C ARG A 180 15.41 -19.98 17.83
N LEU A 181 15.37 -18.68 18.15
CA LEU A 181 14.51 -18.15 19.22
C LEU A 181 13.03 -18.37 18.91
N ALA A 182 12.60 -18.08 17.67
CA ALA A 182 11.22 -18.32 17.23
C ALA A 182 10.84 -19.79 17.31
N LYS A 183 11.72 -20.70 16.85
CA LYS A 183 11.50 -22.16 16.98
C LYS A 183 11.40 -22.61 18.44
N TRP A 184 12.25 -22.04 19.31
CA TRP A 184 12.20 -22.36 20.74
C TRP A 184 10.92 -21.87 21.41
N LEU A 185 10.47 -20.64 21.10
CA LEU A 185 9.22 -20.07 21.60
C LEU A 185 8.00 -20.90 21.13
N ASN A 186 7.95 -21.27 19.85
CA ASN A 186 6.89 -22.12 19.31
C ASN A 186 6.86 -23.50 19.98
N LYS A 187 8.05 -24.10 20.24
CA LYS A 187 8.13 -25.38 20.96
C LYS A 187 7.64 -25.26 22.39
N LYS A 188 7.95 -24.15 23.06
CA LYS A 188 7.49 -23.89 24.44
C LYS A 188 5.96 -23.68 24.49
N ALA A 189 5.41 -22.89 23.55
CA ALA A 189 3.97 -22.67 23.43
C ALA A 189 3.21 -23.99 23.19
N ALA A 190 3.72 -24.86 22.32
CA ALA A 190 3.12 -26.18 22.05
C ALA A 190 3.18 -27.12 23.26
N GLN A 191 4.20 -27.01 24.11
CA GLN A 191 4.31 -27.77 25.35
C GLN A 191 3.32 -27.30 26.43
N THR A 192 3.05 -25.99 26.48
CA THR A 192 2.10 -25.42 27.43
C THR A 192 0.65 -25.83 27.09
N GLN A 193 0.31 -25.89 25.80
CA GLN A 193 -1.01 -26.35 25.33
C GLN A 193 -1.27 -27.83 25.56
N LYS A 194 -0.23 -28.67 25.69
CA LYS A 194 -0.39 -30.11 25.99
C LYS A 194 -0.54 -30.42 27.48
N LYS A 195 -0.31 -29.43 28.36
CA LYS A 195 -0.41 -29.59 29.81
C LYS A 195 -1.69 -28.99 30.41
N SER A 196 -2.50 -28.33 29.60
CA SER A 196 -3.84 -27.84 29.90
C SER A 196 -4.89 -28.80 29.33
#